data_5f33be5d9d546a86bbe9c8e415530907
#
_entry.id   5f33be5d9d546a86bbe9c8e415530907
#
_cell.length_a   1.000
_cell.length_b   1.000
_cell.length_c   1.000
_cell.angle_alpha   90.00
_cell.angle_beta   90.00
_cell.angle_gamma   90.00
#
_symmetry.space_group_name_H-M   'P 1'
#
loop_
_entity.id
_entity.type
_entity.pdbx_description
1 polymer ?
#
loop_
_entity_poly.entity_id
_entity_poly.type
_entity_poly.pdbx_seq_one_letter_code
_entity_poly.pdbx_strand_id
1 'polypeptide(L)'
;KPDGQITRAEFTKLIVFILGYKDLAYDSSDFTDVDASHWAKNYIQTAYNLGIIAGMGDGTFAPDAPVTYEQALKMVVCTLGYVQFAENLGEWPEGFIKQANTLDLTKKVNSTGYSEGATRGMIAQVLYNALEIPIYENNGYNWVATEKTLMQDYLKVKKLKGTLVGVEDYLTEDCKQDLNESEMAILPNDSSDLVKIDFSEFTSNVTDISKYLGNTITVYYEQLTDKDDRKLIIIDDETTKNSEIKLDYEDLNSFSGNSLKYYDSSSKLKTVKLKEDELTVRYNGKLVAKNETVTLTNPTTKQEKTFSREEALEQWLTP
;
A
#
# COMPACT_ATOMS: atom_id res chain seq x y z
N LYS A 1 7.67 -4.56 18.07
CA LYS A 1 8.57 -3.48 17.62
C LYS A 1 9.31 -3.95 16.36
N PRO A 2 9.60 -3.10 15.37
CA PRO A 2 10.27 -3.51 14.13
C PRO A 2 11.64 -4.16 14.35
N ASP A 3 12.38 -3.72 15.36
CA ASP A 3 13.74 -4.21 15.67
C ASP A 3 13.75 -5.51 16.50
N GLY A 4 12.61 -5.97 16.98
CA GLY A 4 12.49 -7.22 17.68
C GLY A 4 12.65 -8.41 16.74
N GLN A 5 13.36 -9.44 17.16
CA GLN A 5 13.45 -10.69 16.41
C GLN A 5 12.07 -11.39 16.37
N ILE A 6 11.88 -12.23 15.37
CA ILE A 6 10.70 -13.07 15.20
C ILE A 6 11.11 -14.54 15.31
N THR A 7 10.29 -15.36 15.98
CA THR A 7 10.58 -16.79 16.09
C THR A 7 10.20 -17.54 14.81
N ARG A 8 10.74 -18.74 14.65
CA ARG A 8 10.43 -19.64 13.54
C ARG A 8 8.95 -19.99 13.51
N ALA A 9 8.33 -20.23 14.66
CA ALA A 9 6.90 -20.50 14.77
C ALA A 9 6.03 -19.28 14.40
N GLU A 10 6.40 -18.09 14.86
CA GLU A 10 5.69 -16.85 14.51
C GLU A 10 5.74 -16.57 13.01
N PHE A 11 6.90 -16.73 12.38
CA PHE A 11 7.05 -16.52 10.95
C PHE A 11 6.30 -17.58 10.14
N THR A 12 6.35 -18.86 10.56
CA THR A 12 5.56 -19.92 9.93
C THR A 12 4.06 -19.60 9.95
N LYS A 13 3.55 -19.14 11.10
CA LYS A 13 2.15 -18.69 11.20
C LYS A 13 1.82 -17.59 10.19
N LEU A 14 2.69 -16.58 10.04
CA LEU A 14 2.46 -15.49 9.08
C LEU A 14 2.34 -16.01 7.64
N ILE A 15 3.24 -16.89 7.22
CA ILE A 15 3.20 -17.47 5.87
C ILE A 15 1.93 -18.29 5.65
N VAL A 16 1.59 -19.19 6.57
CA VAL A 16 0.40 -20.04 6.48
C VAL A 16 -0.88 -19.20 6.44
N PHE A 17 -0.90 -18.11 7.23
CA PHE A 17 -2.03 -17.17 7.26
C PHE A 17 -2.16 -16.40 5.93
N ILE A 18 -1.05 -15.93 5.35
CA ILE A 18 -1.04 -15.25 4.04
C ILE A 18 -1.57 -16.16 2.94
N LEU A 19 -1.26 -17.47 3.01
CA LEU A 19 -1.79 -18.47 2.09
C LEU A 19 -3.27 -18.81 2.31
N GLY A 20 -3.92 -18.16 3.27
CA GLY A 20 -5.36 -18.28 3.52
C GLY A 20 -5.77 -19.53 4.30
N TYR A 21 -4.80 -20.30 4.82
CA TYR A 21 -5.11 -21.46 5.62
C TYR A 21 -5.58 -21.04 7.02
N LYS A 22 -6.88 -21.30 7.28
CA LYS A 22 -7.58 -21.05 8.55
C LYS A 22 -8.16 -22.38 9.06
N ASP A 23 -8.55 -22.43 10.31
CA ASP A 23 -9.26 -23.58 10.91
C ASP A 23 -8.53 -24.93 10.76
N LEU A 24 -7.22 -24.89 10.91
CA LEU A 24 -6.35 -26.06 10.79
C LEU A 24 -6.43 -26.93 12.04
N ALA A 25 -6.56 -28.24 11.85
CA ALA A 25 -6.59 -29.21 12.93
C ALA A 25 -5.72 -30.42 12.60
N TYR A 26 -4.68 -30.63 13.41
CA TYR A 26 -3.84 -31.82 13.38
C TYR A 26 -3.74 -32.39 14.79
N ASP A 27 -3.73 -33.72 14.92
CA ASP A 27 -3.61 -34.39 16.21
C ASP A 27 -2.19 -34.22 16.79
N SER A 28 -1.18 -34.31 15.93
CA SER A 28 0.25 -34.23 16.29
C SER A 28 1.03 -33.42 15.25
N SER A 29 2.28 -33.15 15.56
CA SER A 29 3.28 -32.65 14.61
C SER A 29 4.28 -33.77 14.29
N ASP A 30 4.91 -33.71 13.11
CA ASP A 30 6.01 -34.59 12.73
C ASP A 30 7.32 -34.20 13.41
N PHE A 31 7.36 -33.06 14.12
CA PHE A 31 8.54 -32.60 14.87
C PHE A 31 8.46 -32.93 16.35
N THR A 32 9.53 -33.52 16.88
CA THR A 32 9.58 -34.04 18.25
C THR A 32 9.54 -32.97 19.34
N ASP A 33 9.90 -31.74 19.00
CA ASP A 33 9.89 -30.56 19.88
C ASP A 33 8.65 -29.68 19.73
N VAL A 34 7.65 -30.13 18.96
CA VAL A 34 6.38 -29.44 18.79
C VAL A 34 5.27 -30.29 19.43
N ASP A 35 5.02 -30.03 20.69
CA ASP A 35 4.00 -30.68 21.49
C ASP A 35 2.58 -30.55 20.86
N ALA A 36 1.70 -31.54 21.17
CA ALA A 36 0.29 -31.48 20.76
C ALA A 36 -0.44 -30.23 21.29
N SER A 37 0.01 -29.66 22.41
CA SER A 37 -0.52 -28.44 23.00
C SER A 37 0.14 -27.15 22.49
N HIS A 38 1.20 -27.24 21.68
CA HIS A 38 1.91 -26.07 21.19
C HIS A 38 1.02 -25.21 20.31
N TRP A 39 0.94 -23.91 20.58
CA TRP A 39 0.05 -22.96 19.90
C TRP A 39 0.23 -22.90 18.37
N ALA A 40 1.46 -23.12 17.89
CA ALA A 40 1.80 -23.06 16.48
C ALA A 40 1.78 -24.45 15.79
N LYS A 41 1.45 -25.54 16.50
CA LYS A 41 1.47 -26.91 15.97
C LYS A 41 0.81 -27.03 14.59
N ASN A 42 -0.41 -26.53 14.48
CA ASN A 42 -1.18 -26.65 13.25
C ASN A 42 -0.55 -25.86 12.08
N TYR A 43 0.00 -24.70 12.36
CA TYR A 43 0.71 -23.89 11.34
C TYR A 43 2.00 -24.56 10.89
N ILE A 44 2.78 -25.08 11.83
CA ILE A 44 4.03 -25.80 11.56
C ILE A 44 3.75 -27.05 10.71
N GLN A 45 2.76 -27.86 11.10
CA GLN A 45 2.39 -29.05 10.35
C GLN A 45 1.90 -28.72 8.94
N THR A 46 1.10 -27.67 8.79
CA THR A 46 0.67 -27.20 7.47
C THR A 46 1.83 -26.77 6.60
N ALA A 47 2.73 -25.94 7.12
CA ALA A 47 3.90 -25.46 6.36
C ALA A 47 4.83 -26.62 5.96
N TYR A 48 4.95 -27.62 6.82
CA TYR A 48 5.71 -28.85 6.53
C TYR A 48 5.06 -29.66 5.40
N ASN A 49 3.76 -29.88 5.45
CA ASN A 49 3.01 -30.59 4.42
C ASN A 49 3.02 -29.86 3.07
N LEU A 50 3.12 -28.53 3.09
CA LEU A 50 3.27 -27.70 1.89
C LEU A 50 4.71 -27.63 1.36
N GLY A 51 5.69 -28.24 2.07
CA GLY A 51 7.09 -28.18 1.68
C GLY A 51 7.76 -26.81 1.89
N ILE A 52 7.15 -25.94 2.67
CA ILE A 52 7.69 -24.59 2.96
C ILE A 52 8.81 -24.66 3.99
N ILE A 53 8.69 -25.59 4.95
CA ILE A 53 9.68 -25.83 5.99
C ILE A 53 10.14 -27.29 5.99
N ALA A 54 11.34 -27.55 6.50
CA ALA A 54 11.94 -28.89 6.56
C ALA A 54 12.54 -29.26 7.94
N GLY A 55 12.34 -28.46 8.97
CA GLY A 55 12.96 -28.68 10.27
C GLY A 55 14.47 -28.43 10.29
N MET A 56 15.15 -28.94 11.36
CA MET A 56 16.58 -28.72 11.63
C MET A 56 17.46 -29.89 11.14
N GLY A 57 16.85 -30.95 10.65
CA GLY A 57 17.58 -32.17 10.19
C GLY A 57 17.72 -33.27 11.23
N ASP A 58 17.40 -33.01 12.50
CA ASP A 58 17.46 -33.94 13.62
C ASP A 58 16.07 -34.38 14.13
N GLY A 59 15.02 -34.09 13.37
CA GLY A 59 13.63 -34.35 13.75
C GLY A 59 12.99 -33.24 14.57
N THR A 60 13.69 -32.12 14.79
CA THR A 60 13.15 -30.93 15.48
C THR A 60 12.82 -29.81 14.54
N PHE A 61 11.98 -28.85 14.98
CA PHE A 61 11.66 -27.61 14.27
C PHE A 61 12.30 -26.39 14.91
N ALA A 62 12.56 -26.41 16.20
CA ALA A 62 13.01 -25.28 17.03
C ALA A 62 12.02 -24.07 16.97
N PRO A 63 10.73 -24.24 17.39
CA PRO A 63 9.67 -23.26 17.19
C PRO A 63 9.95 -21.90 17.82
N ASP A 64 10.56 -21.88 19.01
CA ASP A 64 10.83 -20.67 19.79
C ASP A 64 12.18 -20.01 19.48
N ALA A 65 13.02 -20.65 18.65
CA ALA A 65 14.27 -20.05 18.21
C ALA A 65 14.00 -18.90 17.22
N PRO A 66 14.83 -17.85 17.23
CA PRO A 66 14.77 -16.82 16.19
C PRO A 66 14.94 -17.46 14.80
N VAL A 67 14.11 -17.06 13.83
CA VAL A 67 14.35 -17.45 12.44
C VAL A 67 15.54 -16.66 11.91
N THR A 68 16.53 -17.32 11.29
CA THR A 68 17.62 -16.58 10.64
C THR A 68 17.13 -15.96 9.33
N TYR A 69 17.82 -14.92 8.84
CA TYR A 69 17.43 -14.24 7.63
C TYR A 69 17.43 -15.17 6.40
N GLU A 70 18.46 -16.03 6.28
CA GLU A 70 18.51 -17.05 5.21
C GLU A 70 17.37 -18.06 5.29
N GLN A 71 16.99 -18.49 6.51
CA GLN A 71 15.84 -19.37 6.72
C GLN A 71 14.54 -18.70 6.30
N ALA A 72 14.36 -17.43 6.65
CA ALA A 72 13.19 -16.66 6.24
C ALA A 72 13.12 -16.52 4.72
N LEU A 73 14.22 -16.21 4.05
CA LEU A 73 14.27 -16.14 2.59
C LEU A 73 13.92 -17.47 1.95
N LYS A 74 14.46 -18.61 2.47
CA LYS A 74 14.08 -19.94 1.99
C LYS A 74 12.58 -20.17 2.11
N MET A 75 11.98 -19.88 3.26
CA MET A 75 10.55 -20.07 3.47
C MET A 75 9.72 -19.27 2.46
N VAL A 76 10.09 -18.01 2.16
CA VAL A 76 9.38 -17.19 1.16
C VAL A 76 9.60 -17.72 -0.26
N VAL A 77 10.83 -18.12 -0.62
CA VAL A 77 11.12 -18.74 -1.94
C VAL A 77 10.32 -20.02 -2.14
N CYS A 78 10.21 -20.87 -1.09
CA CYS A 78 9.36 -22.08 -1.11
C CYS A 78 7.87 -21.72 -1.27
N THR A 79 7.40 -20.70 -0.54
CA THR A 79 6.00 -20.23 -0.59
C THR A 79 5.62 -19.76 -2.00
N LEU A 80 6.54 -19.11 -2.69
CA LEU A 80 6.34 -18.64 -4.07
C LEU A 80 6.55 -19.74 -5.13
N GLY A 81 6.94 -20.96 -4.75
CA GLY A 81 7.14 -22.10 -5.66
C GLY A 81 8.46 -22.12 -6.41
N TYR A 82 9.47 -21.33 -6.00
CA TYR A 82 10.76 -21.21 -6.70
C TYR A 82 11.85 -22.17 -6.19
N VAL A 83 11.49 -23.24 -5.50
CA VAL A 83 12.44 -24.21 -4.92
C VAL A 83 13.42 -24.75 -5.95
N GLN A 84 12.92 -25.26 -7.09
CA GLN A 84 13.77 -25.84 -8.14
C GLN A 84 14.77 -24.82 -8.71
N PHE A 85 14.38 -23.58 -8.83
CA PHE A 85 15.28 -22.53 -9.30
C PHE A 85 16.38 -22.25 -8.29
N ALA A 86 16.05 -22.24 -7.00
CA ALA A 86 17.02 -22.05 -5.92
C ALA A 86 18.03 -23.20 -5.91
N GLU A 87 17.57 -24.46 -5.97
CA GLU A 87 18.42 -25.65 -5.96
C GLU A 87 19.35 -25.70 -7.18
N ASN A 88 18.93 -25.21 -8.33
CA ASN A 88 19.78 -25.10 -9.52
C ASN A 88 20.86 -24.00 -9.39
N LEU A 89 20.70 -23.03 -8.51
CA LEU A 89 21.67 -21.94 -8.28
C LEU A 89 22.73 -22.28 -7.24
N GLY A 90 22.55 -23.38 -6.50
CA GLY A 90 23.51 -23.87 -5.51
C GLY A 90 22.85 -24.60 -4.35
N GLU A 91 23.70 -25.18 -3.49
CA GLU A 91 23.26 -25.82 -2.25
C GLU A 91 22.73 -24.80 -1.23
N TRP A 92 22.06 -25.34 -0.19
CA TRP A 92 21.63 -24.55 0.97
C TRP A 92 22.85 -24.01 1.75
N PRO A 93 22.83 -22.73 2.19
CA PRO A 93 21.79 -21.71 2.01
C PRO A 93 21.92 -20.89 0.71
N GLU A 94 23.03 -21.04 0.00
CA GLU A 94 23.50 -20.13 -1.05
C GLU A 94 22.54 -20.05 -2.25
N GLY A 95 21.99 -21.17 -2.70
CA GLY A 95 21.04 -21.22 -3.81
C GLY A 95 19.76 -20.42 -3.52
N PHE A 96 19.24 -20.54 -2.31
CA PHE A 96 18.04 -19.81 -1.88
C PHE A 96 18.29 -18.30 -1.70
N ILE A 97 19.47 -17.92 -1.21
CA ILE A 97 19.89 -16.51 -1.13
C ILE A 97 19.98 -15.89 -2.53
N LYS A 98 20.62 -16.60 -3.48
CA LYS A 98 20.72 -16.15 -4.87
C LYS A 98 19.33 -16.01 -5.51
N GLN A 99 18.45 -16.99 -5.30
CA GLN A 99 17.09 -16.93 -5.83
C GLN A 99 16.29 -15.78 -5.21
N ALA A 100 16.40 -15.55 -3.91
CA ALA A 100 15.76 -14.43 -3.23
C ALA A 100 16.23 -13.07 -3.78
N ASN A 101 17.52 -12.94 -4.07
CA ASN A 101 18.06 -11.74 -4.71
C ASN A 101 17.56 -11.57 -6.15
N THR A 102 17.45 -12.65 -6.92
CA THR A 102 16.91 -12.63 -8.29
C THR A 102 15.45 -12.16 -8.30
N LEU A 103 14.69 -12.50 -7.26
CA LEU A 103 13.30 -12.09 -7.07
C LEU A 103 13.15 -10.71 -6.39
N ASP A 104 14.22 -9.98 -6.17
CA ASP A 104 14.21 -8.71 -5.42
C ASP A 104 13.65 -8.81 -3.97
N LEU A 105 13.56 -10.00 -3.39
CA LEU A 105 13.05 -10.19 -2.02
C LEU A 105 13.89 -9.46 -0.97
N THR A 106 15.18 -9.26 -1.25
CA THR A 106 16.12 -8.59 -0.35
C THR A 106 16.19 -7.07 -0.54
N LYS A 107 15.44 -6.51 -1.48
CA LYS A 107 15.45 -5.09 -1.80
C LYS A 107 14.99 -4.24 -0.62
N LYS A 108 15.77 -3.22 -0.27
CA LYS A 108 15.53 -2.33 0.88
C LYS A 108 15.50 -3.02 2.24
N VAL A 109 15.97 -4.26 2.34
CA VAL A 109 16.12 -4.95 3.63
C VAL A 109 17.46 -4.60 4.24
N ASN A 110 17.44 -3.97 5.42
CA ASN A 110 18.64 -3.68 6.18
C ASN A 110 19.02 -4.91 7.01
N SER A 111 19.92 -5.75 6.50
CA SER A 111 20.42 -6.95 7.19
C SER A 111 21.84 -6.77 7.63
N THR A 112 22.19 -7.32 8.81
CA THR A 112 23.55 -7.41 9.33
C THR A 112 24.29 -8.67 8.88
N GLY A 113 23.54 -9.69 8.42
CA GLY A 113 24.07 -10.95 7.92
C GLY A 113 22.96 -11.95 7.68
N TYR A 114 23.21 -12.93 6.82
CA TYR A 114 22.20 -13.94 6.47
C TYR A 114 21.93 -14.93 7.58
N SER A 115 22.95 -15.32 8.35
CA SER A 115 22.85 -16.27 9.48
C SER A 115 22.36 -15.63 10.78
N GLU A 116 22.16 -14.30 10.79
CA GLU A 116 21.64 -13.58 11.95
C GLU A 116 20.12 -13.73 12.05
N GLY A 117 19.61 -13.62 13.29
CA GLY A 117 18.16 -13.64 13.54
C GLY A 117 17.45 -12.47 12.85
N ALA A 118 16.44 -12.78 12.04
CA ALA A 118 15.67 -11.79 11.34
C ALA A 118 14.80 -10.97 12.28
N THR A 119 14.75 -9.65 12.06
CA THR A 119 13.86 -8.76 12.79
C THR A 119 12.47 -8.72 12.13
N ARG A 120 11.46 -8.31 12.90
CA ARG A 120 10.09 -8.14 12.40
C ARG A 120 10.03 -7.15 11.24
N GLY A 121 10.86 -6.10 11.26
CA GLY A 121 10.98 -5.13 10.17
C GLY A 121 11.57 -5.73 8.90
N MET A 122 12.61 -6.56 9.01
CA MET A 122 13.17 -7.28 7.87
C MET A 122 12.13 -8.22 7.23
N ILE A 123 11.44 -9.00 8.06
CA ILE A 123 10.38 -9.92 7.59
C ILE A 123 9.25 -9.16 6.89
N ALA A 124 8.79 -8.04 7.46
CA ALA A 124 7.76 -7.22 6.84
C ALA A 124 8.20 -6.72 5.44
N GLN A 125 9.47 -6.28 5.30
CA GLN A 125 9.99 -5.84 4.00
C GLN A 125 10.12 -7.00 3.01
N VAL A 126 10.60 -8.17 3.44
CA VAL A 126 10.68 -9.37 2.56
C VAL A 126 9.30 -9.79 2.09
N LEU A 127 8.32 -9.87 2.99
CA LEU A 127 6.94 -10.21 2.62
C LEU A 127 6.32 -9.17 1.70
N TYR A 128 6.54 -7.86 1.96
CA TYR A 128 6.09 -6.80 1.08
C TYR A 128 6.66 -6.95 -0.34
N ASN A 129 7.96 -7.26 -0.45
CA ASN A 129 8.61 -7.50 -1.74
C ASN A 129 8.05 -8.74 -2.45
N ALA A 130 7.54 -9.72 -1.71
CA ALA A 130 6.97 -10.96 -2.25
C ALA A 130 5.54 -10.82 -2.78
N LEU A 131 4.80 -9.79 -2.38
CA LEU A 131 3.35 -9.67 -2.59
C LEU A 131 2.92 -9.74 -4.06
N GLU A 132 3.68 -9.13 -4.95
CA GLU A 132 3.35 -9.00 -6.38
C GLU A 132 4.16 -9.96 -7.26
N ILE A 133 4.99 -10.85 -6.67
CA ILE A 133 5.77 -11.82 -7.44
C ILE A 133 4.84 -12.94 -7.93
N PRO A 134 4.87 -13.27 -9.25
CA PRO A 134 4.12 -14.39 -9.78
C PRO A 134 4.50 -15.71 -9.11
N ILE A 135 3.50 -16.51 -8.75
CA ILE A 135 3.72 -17.80 -8.09
C ILE A 135 3.98 -18.88 -9.13
N TYR A 136 4.95 -19.76 -8.88
CA TYR A 136 5.14 -20.97 -9.65
C TYR A 136 4.35 -22.13 -9.03
N GLU A 137 3.59 -22.84 -9.87
CA GLU A 137 2.81 -24.01 -9.47
C GLU A 137 3.22 -25.22 -10.31
N ASN A 138 3.16 -26.41 -9.70
CA ASN A 138 3.31 -27.65 -10.44
C ASN A 138 1.97 -28.06 -11.04
N ASN A 139 1.88 -28.11 -12.35
CA ASN A 139 0.67 -28.52 -13.06
C ASN A 139 0.55 -30.07 -13.24
N GLY A 140 1.36 -30.84 -12.54
CA GLY A 140 1.44 -32.30 -12.64
C GLY A 140 2.47 -32.80 -13.65
N TYR A 141 3.00 -31.93 -14.51
CA TYR A 141 4.05 -32.25 -15.50
C TYR A 141 5.28 -31.36 -15.35
N ASN A 142 5.06 -30.08 -15.18
CA ASN A 142 6.13 -29.08 -15.09
C ASN A 142 5.75 -27.99 -14.05
N TRP A 143 6.78 -27.32 -13.55
CA TRP A 143 6.61 -26.06 -12.84
C TRP A 143 6.41 -24.93 -13.84
N VAL A 144 5.32 -24.17 -13.70
CA VAL A 144 4.94 -23.09 -14.60
C VAL A 144 4.69 -21.81 -13.81
N ALA A 145 5.10 -20.68 -14.38
CA ALA A 145 4.69 -19.38 -13.85
C ALA A 145 3.17 -19.23 -14.02
N THR A 146 2.51 -18.81 -12.98
CA THR A 146 1.09 -18.43 -13.02
C THR A 146 0.99 -16.91 -13.05
N GLU A 147 -0.23 -16.40 -13.25
CA GLU A 147 -0.53 -14.97 -13.04
C GLU A 147 -0.91 -14.67 -11.58
N LYS A 148 -0.98 -15.72 -10.73
CA LYS A 148 -1.35 -15.58 -9.33
C LYS A 148 -0.24 -14.91 -8.52
N THR A 149 -0.65 -14.09 -7.55
CA THR A 149 0.25 -13.44 -6.59
C THR A 149 -0.28 -13.61 -5.16
N LEU A 150 0.60 -13.45 -4.17
CA LEU A 150 0.16 -13.48 -2.78
C LEU A 150 -0.87 -12.38 -2.50
N MET A 151 -0.67 -11.20 -3.06
CA MET A 151 -1.56 -10.05 -2.84
C MET A 151 -2.96 -10.28 -3.40
N GLN A 152 -3.06 -10.62 -4.68
CA GLN A 152 -4.37 -10.65 -5.36
C GLN A 152 -5.15 -11.94 -5.09
N ASP A 153 -4.45 -13.09 -5.11
CA ASP A 153 -5.12 -14.39 -5.11
C ASP A 153 -5.32 -14.96 -3.70
N TYR A 154 -4.44 -14.64 -2.78
CA TYR A 154 -4.51 -15.15 -1.42
C TYR A 154 -5.03 -14.12 -0.43
N LEU A 155 -4.50 -12.91 -0.44
CA LEU A 155 -4.96 -11.83 0.44
C LEU A 155 -6.22 -11.10 -0.06
N LYS A 156 -6.61 -11.31 -1.33
CA LYS A 156 -7.73 -10.62 -1.99
C LYS A 156 -7.57 -9.10 -2.04
N VAL A 157 -6.34 -8.63 -2.01
CA VAL A 157 -5.99 -7.21 -2.07
C VAL A 157 -5.64 -6.84 -3.49
N LYS A 158 -6.24 -5.77 -3.98
CA LYS A 158 -5.90 -5.15 -5.27
C LYS A 158 -5.22 -3.81 -5.06
N LYS A 159 -4.41 -3.44 -6.03
CA LYS A 159 -3.70 -2.17 -6.09
C LYS A 159 -4.23 -1.36 -7.25
N LEU A 160 -4.53 -0.10 -7.01
CA LEU A 160 -5.01 0.83 -8.02
C LEU A 160 -4.25 2.15 -7.90
N LYS A 161 -3.74 2.63 -9.03
CA LYS A 161 -3.12 3.94 -9.13
C LYS A 161 -3.96 4.85 -10.01
N GLY A 162 -4.28 6.03 -9.51
CA GLY A 162 -5.11 6.97 -10.23
C GLY A 162 -5.26 8.29 -9.50
N THR A 163 -6.07 9.17 -10.06
CA THR A 163 -6.41 10.46 -9.46
C THR A 163 -7.65 10.30 -8.57
N LEU A 164 -7.58 10.77 -7.33
CA LEU A 164 -8.76 10.85 -6.47
C LEU A 164 -9.65 11.97 -6.96
N VAL A 165 -10.80 11.64 -7.53
CA VAL A 165 -11.72 12.59 -8.17
C VAL A 165 -12.98 12.86 -7.36
N GLY A 166 -13.26 12.08 -6.32
CA GLY A 166 -14.39 12.28 -5.43
C GLY A 166 -14.22 11.64 -4.07
N VAL A 167 -14.72 12.26 -3.02
CA VAL A 167 -14.81 11.75 -1.66
C VAL A 167 -16.10 12.28 -1.05
N GLU A 168 -17.06 11.42 -0.76
CA GLU A 168 -18.37 11.82 -0.22
C GLU A 168 -18.99 12.97 -1.06
N ASP A 169 -19.28 14.11 -0.44
CA ASP A 169 -19.85 15.30 -1.09
C ASP A 169 -18.82 16.15 -1.86
N TYR A 170 -17.51 15.80 -1.78
CA TYR A 170 -16.45 16.55 -2.46
C TYR A 170 -16.13 15.90 -3.80
N LEU A 171 -16.73 16.43 -4.87
CA LEU A 171 -16.58 15.90 -6.23
C LEU A 171 -15.79 16.87 -7.10
N THR A 172 -14.88 16.36 -7.92
CA THR A 172 -14.26 17.11 -9.02
C THR A 172 -15.14 17.03 -10.27
N GLU A 173 -14.84 17.81 -11.30
CA GLU A 173 -15.54 17.77 -12.60
C GLU A 173 -15.43 16.38 -13.27
N ASP A 174 -14.39 15.62 -12.97
CA ASP A 174 -14.17 14.27 -13.47
C ASP A 174 -15.02 13.22 -12.76
N CYS A 175 -15.52 13.52 -11.55
CA CYS A 175 -16.42 12.65 -10.82
C CYS A 175 -17.87 12.92 -11.23
N LYS A 176 -18.33 12.20 -12.26
CA LYS A 176 -19.70 12.31 -12.79
C LYS A 176 -20.71 11.40 -12.09
N GLN A 177 -20.36 10.84 -10.94
CA GLN A 177 -21.18 9.88 -10.20
C GLN A 177 -21.38 10.40 -8.78
N ASP A 178 -22.62 10.23 -8.28
CA ASP A 178 -22.89 10.43 -6.85
C ASP A 178 -22.16 9.38 -6.02
N LEU A 179 -21.61 9.81 -4.89
CA LEU A 179 -20.95 8.96 -3.92
C LEU A 179 -21.82 8.85 -2.67
N ASN A 180 -21.81 7.68 -2.05
CA ASN A 180 -22.42 7.48 -0.74
C ASN A 180 -21.52 8.06 0.35
N GLU A 181 -22.06 8.16 1.56
CA GLU A 181 -21.27 8.41 2.77
C GLU A 181 -20.14 7.36 2.87
N SER A 182 -18.93 7.79 3.17
CA SER A 182 -17.73 6.95 3.23
C SER A 182 -17.31 6.29 1.91
N GLU A 183 -17.73 6.80 0.77
CA GLU A 183 -17.22 6.39 -0.54
C GLU A 183 -16.21 7.40 -1.10
N MET A 184 -15.23 6.86 -1.82
CA MET A 184 -14.28 7.62 -2.64
C MET A 184 -14.29 7.11 -4.07
N ALA A 185 -14.02 7.99 -5.04
CA ALA A 185 -13.90 7.65 -6.45
C ALA A 185 -12.50 7.95 -6.96
N ILE A 186 -11.90 6.98 -7.63
CA ILE A 186 -10.60 7.11 -8.27
C ILE A 186 -10.77 6.94 -9.77
N LEU A 187 -10.19 7.86 -10.53
CA LEU A 187 -10.00 7.72 -11.96
C LEU A 187 -8.65 7.07 -12.21
N PRO A 188 -8.62 5.79 -12.64
CA PRO A 188 -7.37 5.08 -12.91
C PRO A 188 -6.56 5.75 -14.01
N ASN A 189 -5.22 5.63 -13.95
CA ASN A 189 -4.35 6.22 -14.97
C ASN A 189 -4.47 5.54 -16.35
N ASP A 190 -4.99 4.32 -16.38
CA ASP A 190 -5.08 3.45 -17.55
C ASP A 190 -6.53 3.16 -18.00
N SER A 191 -7.51 3.82 -17.39
CA SER A 191 -8.94 3.63 -17.69
C SER A 191 -9.69 4.94 -17.59
N SER A 192 -10.82 5.04 -18.30
CA SER A 192 -11.79 6.12 -18.16
C SER A 192 -12.92 5.78 -17.18
N ASP A 193 -12.97 4.54 -16.69
CA ASP A 193 -14.01 4.08 -15.79
C ASP A 193 -13.63 4.36 -14.34
N LEU A 194 -14.49 5.06 -13.63
CA LEU A 194 -14.30 5.36 -12.21
C LEU A 194 -14.39 4.09 -11.36
N VAL A 195 -13.50 4.00 -10.40
CA VAL A 195 -13.50 2.93 -9.39
C VAL A 195 -13.93 3.53 -8.05
N LYS A 196 -15.08 3.08 -7.53
CA LYS A 196 -15.56 3.44 -6.21
C LYS A 196 -15.00 2.49 -5.15
N ILE A 197 -14.62 3.04 -4.00
CA ILE A 197 -14.05 2.30 -2.88
C ILE A 197 -14.67 2.81 -1.58
N ASP A 198 -15.19 1.90 -0.75
CA ASP A 198 -15.70 2.16 0.59
C ASP A 198 -14.53 2.31 1.58
N PHE A 199 -14.55 3.37 2.38
CA PHE A 199 -13.58 3.61 3.44
C PHE A 199 -14.19 3.65 4.86
N SER A 200 -15.43 3.19 5.02
CA SER A 200 -16.13 3.20 6.32
C SER A 200 -15.38 2.44 7.43
N GLU A 201 -14.68 1.36 7.07
CA GLU A 201 -13.86 0.55 7.99
C GLU A 201 -12.38 0.95 7.99
N PHE A 202 -12.00 2.01 7.26
CA PHE A 202 -10.62 2.43 7.15
C PHE A 202 -10.12 3.08 8.45
N THR A 203 -9.21 2.39 9.12
CA THR A 203 -8.57 2.85 10.35
C THR A 203 -7.13 3.25 10.06
N SER A 204 -6.87 4.51 9.88
CA SER A 204 -5.52 5.04 9.70
C SER A 204 -5.35 6.35 10.46
N ASN A 205 -4.11 6.84 10.53
CA ASN A 205 -3.81 8.18 11.03
C ASN A 205 -4.29 9.30 10.09
N VAL A 206 -4.87 8.96 8.95
CA VAL A 206 -5.47 9.88 8.00
C VAL A 206 -6.92 10.12 8.41
N THR A 207 -7.19 11.25 9.02
CA THR A 207 -8.52 11.65 9.48
C THR A 207 -9.36 12.29 8.39
N ASP A 208 -8.75 12.74 7.30
CA ASP A 208 -9.41 13.42 6.19
C ASP A 208 -8.82 12.95 4.85
N ILE A 209 -9.55 12.07 4.17
CA ILE A 209 -9.18 11.55 2.85
C ILE A 209 -9.32 12.65 1.78
N SER A 210 -10.20 13.60 2.00
CA SER A 210 -10.47 14.68 1.05
C SER A 210 -9.25 15.55 0.75
N LYS A 211 -8.22 15.54 1.63
CA LYS A 211 -6.94 16.23 1.38
C LYS A 211 -6.19 15.73 0.13
N TYR A 212 -6.47 14.50 -0.31
CA TYR A 212 -5.88 13.91 -1.51
C TYR A 212 -6.68 14.19 -2.79
N LEU A 213 -7.81 14.91 -2.71
CA LEU A 213 -8.65 15.19 -3.87
C LEU A 213 -7.84 15.96 -4.94
N GLY A 214 -7.87 15.46 -6.17
CA GLY A 214 -7.06 15.94 -7.27
C GLY A 214 -5.63 15.39 -7.33
N ASN A 215 -5.17 14.67 -6.29
CA ASN A 215 -3.85 14.06 -6.28
C ASN A 215 -3.86 12.69 -6.96
N THR A 216 -2.73 12.35 -7.57
CA THR A 216 -2.46 10.96 -7.96
C THR A 216 -2.05 10.20 -6.71
N ILE A 217 -2.78 9.14 -6.41
CA ILE A 217 -2.54 8.25 -5.27
C ILE A 217 -2.49 6.79 -5.71
N THR A 218 -1.88 5.96 -4.91
CA THR A 218 -1.99 4.51 -5.01
C THR A 218 -2.82 4.02 -3.82
N VAL A 219 -3.87 3.26 -4.09
CA VAL A 219 -4.70 2.64 -3.06
C VAL A 219 -4.60 1.14 -3.13
N TYR A 220 -4.65 0.52 -1.95
CA TYR A 220 -4.82 -0.92 -1.78
C TYR A 220 -6.18 -1.16 -1.16
N TYR A 221 -6.96 -2.04 -1.78
CA TYR A 221 -8.32 -2.34 -1.35
C TYR A 221 -8.60 -3.83 -1.42
N GLU A 222 -9.39 -4.33 -0.49
CA GLU A 222 -9.91 -5.69 -0.50
C GLU A 222 -11.12 -5.77 -1.44
N GLN A 223 -11.21 -6.84 -2.23
CA GLN A 223 -12.35 -7.17 -3.06
C GLN A 223 -12.64 -8.66 -2.96
N LEU A 224 -13.65 -9.03 -2.16
CA LEU A 224 -13.93 -10.43 -1.86
C LEU A 224 -14.75 -11.14 -2.95
N THR A 225 -15.86 -10.57 -3.39
CA THR A 225 -16.81 -11.27 -4.27
C THR A 225 -17.38 -10.42 -5.39
N ASP A 226 -17.80 -9.19 -5.13
CA ASP A 226 -18.50 -8.35 -6.09
C ASP A 226 -17.62 -7.21 -6.59
N LYS A 227 -17.85 -6.76 -7.84
CA LYS A 227 -17.07 -5.65 -8.41
C LYS A 227 -17.25 -4.34 -7.64
N ASP A 228 -18.33 -4.22 -6.89
CA ASP A 228 -18.68 -3.01 -6.15
C ASP A 228 -18.40 -3.11 -4.64
N ASP A 229 -18.03 -4.30 -4.13
CA ASP A 229 -17.60 -4.49 -2.75
C ASP A 229 -16.08 -4.33 -2.63
N ARG A 230 -15.63 -3.07 -2.59
CA ARG A 230 -14.23 -2.70 -2.46
C ARG A 230 -14.03 -1.92 -1.17
N LYS A 231 -13.20 -2.47 -0.27
CA LYS A 231 -12.89 -1.86 1.02
C LYS A 231 -11.46 -1.33 1.05
N LEU A 232 -11.30 -0.07 1.37
CA LEU A 232 -9.99 0.59 1.47
C LEU A 232 -9.15 -0.02 2.60
N ILE A 233 -7.88 -0.34 2.29
CA ILE A 233 -6.91 -0.83 3.27
C ILE A 233 -5.79 0.19 3.49
N ILE A 234 -5.21 0.73 2.42
CA ILE A 234 -4.07 1.65 2.48
C ILE A 234 -4.20 2.70 1.39
N ILE A 235 -3.84 3.94 1.71
CA ILE A 235 -3.55 5.01 0.76
C ILE A 235 -2.05 5.26 0.80
N ASP A 236 -1.39 5.17 -0.35
CA ASP A 236 -0.02 5.62 -0.55
C ASP A 236 -0.06 6.91 -1.38
N ASP A 237 0.30 8.01 -0.72
CA ASP A 237 0.44 9.30 -1.38
C ASP A 237 1.73 9.30 -2.20
N GLU A 238 1.58 9.32 -3.51
CA GLU A 238 2.68 9.37 -4.49
C GLU A 238 3.47 10.71 -4.35
N THR A 239 4.13 10.89 -3.21
CA THR A 239 4.81 12.14 -2.83
C THR A 239 5.82 12.64 -3.87
N THR A 240 6.31 11.77 -4.73
CA THR A 240 7.18 12.14 -5.86
C THR A 240 6.40 12.73 -7.05
N LYS A 241 5.10 12.54 -7.10
CA LYS A 241 4.19 13.02 -8.15
C LYS A 241 3.40 14.24 -7.70
N ASN A 242 3.08 14.30 -6.40
CA ASN A 242 2.31 15.36 -5.78
C ASN A 242 3.27 16.30 -5.05
N SER A 243 3.00 17.60 -5.11
CA SER A 243 3.73 18.60 -4.35
C SER A 243 2.74 19.53 -3.63
N GLU A 244 3.04 19.85 -2.38
CA GLU A 244 2.27 20.80 -1.59
C GLU A 244 3.07 22.09 -1.43
N ILE A 245 2.44 23.24 -1.70
CA ILE A 245 3.00 24.56 -1.46
C ILE A 245 2.07 25.28 -0.49
N LYS A 246 2.55 25.58 0.71
CA LYS A 246 1.83 26.37 1.71
C LYS A 246 2.37 27.80 1.62
N LEU A 247 1.45 28.74 1.43
CA LEU A 247 1.76 30.17 1.28
C LEU A 247 0.89 30.97 2.23
N ASP A 248 1.51 31.84 2.99
CA ASP A 248 0.78 32.91 3.66
C ASP A 248 0.51 34.06 2.67
N TYR A 249 -0.42 34.93 2.99
CA TYR A 249 -0.78 36.05 2.11
C TYR A 249 0.42 36.93 1.77
N GLU A 250 1.35 37.11 2.71
CA GLU A 250 2.57 37.90 2.57
C GLU A 250 3.58 37.29 1.59
N ASP A 251 3.49 35.97 1.35
CA ASP A 251 4.34 35.28 0.39
C ASP A 251 3.88 35.45 -1.06
N LEU A 252 2.65 35.91 -1.28
CA LEU A 252 2.10 36.10 -2.60
C LEU A 252 2.72 37.33 -3.27
N ASN A 253 3.05 37.22 -4.54
CA ASN A 253 3.55 38.34 -5.34
C ASN A 253 2.55 38.79 -6.37
N SER A 254 2.05 37.90 -7.19
CA SER A 254 1.03 38.18 -8.18
C SER A 254 0.37 36.94 -8.72
N PHE A 255 -0.88 37.05 -9.11
CA PHE A 255 -1.62 36.06 -9.88
C PHE A 255 -2.13 36.68 -11.17
N SER A 256 -1.86 36.09 -12.32
CA SER A 256 -2.33 36.58 -13.61
C SER A 256 -2.48 35.45 -14.59
N GLY A 257 -3.67 35.36 -15.20
CA GLY A 257 -4.08 34.20 -15.97
C GLY A 257 -4.00 32.95 -15.10
N ASN A 258 -3.23 31.96 -15.50
CA ASN A 258 -3.02 30.73 -14.72
C ASN A 258 -1.65 30.66 -14.01
N SER A 259 -0.96 31.80 -13.87
CA SER A 259 0.40 31.85 -13.28
C SER A 259 0.38 32.53 -11.93
N LEU A 260 0.71 31.76 -10.88
CA LEU A 260 0.92 32.26 -9.53
C LEU A 260 2.42 32.49 -9.30
N LYS A 261 2.76 33.72 -8.89
CA LYS A 261 4.11 34.08 -8.44
C LYS A 261 4.10 34.28 -6.93
N TYR A 262 5.10 33.71 -6.26
CA TYR A 262 5.23 33.76 -4.81
C TYR A 262 6.68 33.72 -4.38
N TYR A 263 6.97 34.14 -3.17
CA TYR A 263 8.28 34.00 -2.53
C TYR A 263 8.34 32.71 -1.72
N ASP A 264 9.37 31.91 -1.94
CA ASP A 264 9.62 30.72 -1.12
C ASP A 264 10.22 31.09 0.26
N SER A 265 10.38 30.10 1.13
CA SER A 265 10.98 30.28 2.48
C SER A 265 12.37 30.90 2.48
N SER A 266 13.04 30.98 1.33
CA SER A 266 14.33 31.65 1.12
C SER A 266 14.18 33.02 0.48
N SER A 267 12.98 33.60 0.46
CA SER A 267 12.64 34.88 -0.20
C SER A 267 12.96 34.91 -1.69
N LYS A 268 13.00 33.74 -2.35
CA LYS A 268 13.25 33.64 -3.77
C LYS A 268 11.93 33.58 -4.54
N LEU A 269 11.79 34.46 -5.55
CA LEU A 269 10.60 34.47 -6.40
C LEU A 269 10.48 33.18 -7.20
N LYS A 270 9.35 32.51 -7.08
CA LYS A 270 8.94 31.30 -7.81
C LYS A 270 7.72 31.57 -8.65
N THR A 271 7.51 30.73 -9.65
CA THR A 271 6.31 30.74 -10.46
C THR A 271 5.78 29.32 -10.59
N VAL A 272 4.49 29.14 -10.33
CA VAL A 272 3.76 27.90 -10.63
C VAL A 272 2.66 28.22 -11.62
N LYS A 273 2.49 27.34 -12.62
CA LYS A 273 1.36 27.43 -13.57
C LYS A 273 0.28 26.46 -13.10
N LEU A 274 -0.93 26.99 -12.92
CA LEU A 274 -2.12 26.22 -12.65
C LEU A 274 -2.71 25.74 -13.99
N LYS A 275 -3.21 24.54 -14.04
CA LYS A 275 -3.92 24.01 -15.19
C LYS A 275 -5.40 24.28 -15.00
N GLU A 276 -5.95 25.24 -15.69
CA GLU A 276 -7.34 25.72 -15.53
C GLU A 276 -8.38 24.61 -15.68
N ASP A 277 -8.17 23.71 -16.65
CA ASP A 277 -9.09 22.61 -16.94
C ASP A 277 -9.05 21.48 -15.88
N GLU A 278 -7.98 21.42 -15.09
CA GLU A 278 -7.76 20.40 -14.06
C GLU A 278 -7.77 21.02 -12.64
N LEU A 279 -8.11 22.29 -12.50
CA LEU A 279 -8.02 23.01 -11.23
C LEU A 279 -9.20 22.69 -10.31
N THR A 280 -8.91 22.06 -9.19
CA THR A 280 -9.84 21.88 -8.08
C THR A 280 -9.65 23.00 -7.07
N VAL A 281 -10.69 23.74 -6.78
CA VAL A 281 -10.68 24.86 -5.84
C VAL A 281 -11.49 24.52 -4.59
N ARG A 282 -10.92 24.81 -3.41
CA ARG A 282 -11.62 24.70 -2.13
C ARG A 282 -11.53 26.00 -1.35
N TYR A 283 -12.65 26.38 -0.75
CA TYR A 283 -12.74 27.50 0.17
C TYR A 283 -13.32 27.04 1.50
N ASN A 284 -12.60 27.27 2.59
CA ASN A 284 -12.99 26.81 3.92
C ASN A 284 -13.35 25.29 3.97
N GLY A 285 -12.59 24.48 3.24
CA GLY A 285 -12.77 23.03 3.18
C GLY A 285 -13.86 22.55 2.21
N LYS A 286 -14.68 23.44 1.65
CA LYS A 286 -15.72 23.07 0.68
C LYS A 286 -15.21 23.23 -0.75
N LEU A 287 -15.56 22.28 -1.60
CA LEU A 287 -15.30 22.36 -3.04
C LEU A 287 -16.08 23.54 -3.64
N VAL A 288 -15.42 24.28 -4.51
CA VAL A 288 -16.06 25.33 -5.33
C VAL A 288 -16.09 24.85 -6.77
N ALA A 289 -17.28 24.52 -7.26
CA ALA A 289 -17.47 24.07 -8.64
C ALA A 289 -17.19 25.21 -9.63
N LYS A 290 -16.88 24.85 -10.89
CA LYS A 290 -16.48 25.83 -11.93
C LYS A 290 -17.51 26.96 -12.17
N ASN A 291 -18.77 26.62 -12.03
CA ASN A 291 -19.88 27.58 -12.21
C ASN A 291 -20.46 28.12 -10.89
N GLU A 292 -19.79 27.82 -9.78
CA GLU A 292 -20.25 28.24 -8.45
C GLU A 292 -19.69 29.62 -8.10
N THR A 293 -20.42 30.34 -7.28
CA THR A 293 -19.99 31.64 -6.77
C THR A 293 -19.57 31.52 -5.31
N VAL A 294 -18.57 32.31 -4.93
CA VAL A 294 -18.06 32.40 -3.56
C VAL A 294 -18.42 33.76 -2.97
N THR A 295 -19.02 33.76 -1.77
CA THR A 295 -19.30 34.97 -1.03
C THR A 295 -18.19 35.22 -0.01
N LEU A 296 -17.49 36.32 -0.18
CA LEU A 296 -16.44 36.79 0.73
C LEU A 296 -16.99 37.89 1.63
N THR A 297 -16.71 37.76 2.93
CA THR A 297 -17.09 38.77 3.94
C THR A 297 -15.86 39.58 4.31
N ASN A 298 -15.88 40.87 4.13
CA ASN A 298 -14.84 41.79 4.60
C ASN A 298 -14.78 41.71 6.14
N PRO A 299 -13.66 41.33 6.75
CA PRO A 299 -13.57 41.12 8.18
C PRO A 299 -13.77 42.40 9.01
N THR A 300 -13.49 43.56 8.44
CA THR A 300 -13.59 44.87 9.12
C THR A 300 -14.96 45.48 8.93
N THR A 301 -15.47 45.59 7.68
CA THR A 301 -16.72 46.28 7.36
C THR A 301 -17.94 45.35 7.46
N LYS A 302 -17.74 44.03 7.55
CA LYS A 302 -18.82 43.02 7.50
C LYS A 302 -19.65 43.04 6.23
N GLN A 303 -19.19 43.72 5.19
CA GLN A 303 -19.84 43.70 3.90
C GLN A 303 -19.52 42.37 3.18
N GLU A 304 -20.54 41.84 2.54
CA GLU A 304 -20.43 40.62 1.72
C GLU A 304 -20.37 41.00 0.25
N LYS A 305 -19.53 40.31 -0.49
CA LYS A 305 -19.45 40.41 -1.95
C LYS A 305 -19.29 39.01 -2.54
N THR A 306 -20.09 38.74 -3.56
CA THR A 306 -20.10 37.46 -4.27
C THR A 306 -19.29 37.58 -5.55
N PHE A 307 -18.46 36.57 -5.80
CA PHE A 307 -17.54 36.48 -6.92
C PHE A 307 -17.78 35.16 -7.65
N SER A 308 -17.49 35.08 -8.93
CA SER A 308 -17.28 33.82 -9.63
C SER A 308 -16.04 33.12 -9.05
N ARG A 309 -15.89 31.83 -9.32
CA ARG A 309 -14.71 31.06 -8.86
C ARG A 309 -13.39 31.69 -9.32
N GLU A 310 -13.32 32.12 -10.58
CA GLU A 310 -12.16 32.76 -11.20
C GLU A 310 -11.85 34.11 -10.55
N GLU A 311 -12.87 34.95 -10.38
CA GLU A 311 -12.71 36.24 -9.69
C GLU A 311 -12.30 36.08 -8.24
N ALA A 312 -12.83 35.05 -7.55
CA ALA A 312 -12.41 34.70 -6.18
C ALA A 312 -10.96 34.28 -6.11
N LEU A 313 -10.48 33.46 -7.04
CA LEU A 313 -9.06 33.08 -7.13
C LEU A 313 -8.17 34.31 -7.36
N GLU A 314 -8.54 35.23 -8.25
CA GLU A 314 -7.78 36.47 -8.42
C GLU A 314 -7.74 37.30 -7.14
N GLN A 315 -8.84 37.40 -6.40
CA GLN A 315 -8.90 38.13 -5.12
C GLN A 315 -8.06 37.46 -4.03
N TRP A 316 -8.00 36.15 -3.99
CA TRP A 316 -7.23 35.42 -2.96
C TRP A 316 -5.73 35.36 -3.27
N LEU A 317 -5.36 35.30 -4.54
CA LEU A 317 -3.99 35.06 -4.96
C LEU A 317 -3.26 36.34 -5.42
N THR A 318 -3.95 37.48 -5.40
CA THR A 318 -3.37 38.80 -5.70
C THR A 318 -3.24 39.61 -4.40
N PRO A 319 -2.03 40.00 -4.00
CA PRO A 319 -1.76 40.77 -2.78
C PRO A 319 -2.45 42.16 -2.81
#